data_d96b82a8c9a68bea8297245b917f1b0b
#
_entry.id   d96b82a8c9a68bea8297245b917f1b0b
#
_cell.length_a   1.000
_cell.length_b   1.000
_cell.length_c   1.000
_cell.angle_alpha   90.00
_cell.angle_beta   90.00
_cell.angle_gamma   90.00
#
_symmetry.space_group_name_H-M   'P 1'
#
loop_
_entity.id
_entity.type
_entity.pdbx_description
1 polymer ?
#
loop_
_entity_poly.entity_id
_entity_poly.type
_entity_poly.pdbx_seq_one_letter_code
_entity_poly.pdbx_strand_id
1 'polypeptide(L)'
;MFEYMGDRISNAIKNIKGMGRITEANIGDAIREIKMALLEADVNYEVVKEFTSNVKEKALGLDVNKSLKPDEVFIKLVKDELISLLGSDYVPLVTDKKFTCIMLVGLQGSGKTTTCGKIANLVRKKNSRNPLLVACDVYRPAAIDQLCEVGKSLDIPVFTKGKEDPRVIVKEALEYAKTNNNDYVIIDTAGRLHVDEELMKELIDINEIANPDEIILVIDAMMGQDAINVIRGFNDKLPLTGAILTKMDGDTKGGVALSVRHLTNIPIKFVGDSEKLDGLSPFYPERMAERILDMGDILSIAEKAESVIDEDEAKDLTRKMKKGSYDLEDFLTNIKQIRKLGPLENILKMLPGARNMGLNNINIDPKDMAHVEAIVLSMTPYERRHPEVLKASRKIRIAKGSGRSVEEVNRLLKQFEMMKDMMKKMSSGNFKMPF
;
A
#
# COMPACT_ATOMS: atom_id res chain seq x y z
N MET A 1 0.74 7.22 4.18
CA MET A 1 -0.36 7.62 3.28
C MET A 1 -1.54 8.13 4.11
N PHE A 2 -2.06 9.30 3.81
CA PHE A 2 -3.21 9.97 4.46
C PHE A 2 -3.07 10.31 5.97
N GLU A 3 -1.90 10.18 6.58
CA GLU A 3 -1.74 10.36 8.03
C GLU A 3 -2.11 11.77 8.46
N TYR A 4 -1.56 12.77 7.79
CA TYR A 4 -1.82 14.17 8.11
C TYR A 4 -3.29 14.56 7.96
N MET A 5 -3.87 14.24 6.80
CA MET A 5 -5.28 14.52 6.50
C MET A 5 -6.22 13.78 7.46
N GLY A 6 -5.92 12.53 7.72
CA GLY A 6 -6.73 11.70 8.61
C GLY A 6 -6.72 12.19 10.05
N ASP A 7 -5.57 12.64 10.60
CA ASP A 7 -5.49 13.20 11.94
C ASP A 7 -6.37 14.45 12.10
N ARG A 8 -6.36 15.31 11.09
CA ARG A 8 -7.16 16.54 11.10
C ARG A 8 -8.66 16.24 10.96
N ILE A 9 -9.04 15.35 10.04
CA ILE A 9 -10.44 14.96 9.85
C ILE A 9 -10.97 14.22 11.08
N SER A 10 -10.22 13.29 11.66
CA SER A 10 -10.60 12.59 12.88
C SER A 10 -10.81 13.53 14.06
N ASN A 11 -9.97 14.57 14.19
CA ASN A 11 -10.15 15.58 15.23
C ASN A 11 -11.39 16.44 14.99
N ALA A 12 -11.68 16.84 13.74
CA ALA A 12 -12.92 17.55 13.38
C ALA A 12 -14.17 16.72 13.75
N ILE A 13 -14.13 15.43 13.49
CA ILE A 13 -15.23 14.49 13.84
C ILE A 13 -15.38 14.31 15.35
N LYS A 14 -14.25 14.25 16.10
CA LYS A 14 -14.30 14.14 17.57
C LYS A 14 -15.03 15.32 18.23
N ASN A 15 -14.93 16.50 17.65
CA ASN A 15 -15.63 17.69 18.16
C ASN A 15 -17.15 17.60 18.01
N ILE A 16 -17.65 16.72 17.12
CA ILE A 16 -19.08 16.40 17.00
C ILE A 16 -19.50 15.28 17.96
N LYS A 17 -18.56 14.41 18.37
CA LYS A 17 -18.84 13.29 19.29
C LYS A 17 -19.36 13.80 20.63
N GLY A 18 -20.52 13.27 21.03
CA GLY A 18 -21.18 13.63 22.30
C GLY A 18 -22.16 14.82 22.20
N MET A 19 -22.31 15.44 21.04
CA MET A 19 -23.37 16.43 20.82
C MET A 19 -24.68 15.73 20.52
N GLY A 20 -25.65 15.85 21.41
CA GLY A 20 -26.95 15.15 21.33
C GLY A 20 -27.85 15.50 20.15
N ARG A 21 -27.49 16.51 19.35
CA ARG A 21 -28.17 16.92 18.10
C ARG A 21 -27.19 17.48 17.10
N ILE A 22 -27.41 17.17 15.82
CA ILE A 22 -26.79 17.85 14.69
C ILE A 22 -27.50 19.22 14.53
N THR A 23 -26.72 20.30 14.61
CA THR A 23 -27.19 21.67 14.37
C THR A 23 -26.38 22.27 13.22
N GLU A 24 -26.93 23.28 12.55
CA GLU A 24 -26.22 23.96 11.47
C GLU A 24 -24.87 24.55 11.93
N ALA A 25 -24.81 25.02 13.19
CA ALA A 25 -23.59 25.58 13.78
C ALA A 25 -22.50 24.53 13.96
N ASN A 26 -22.81 23.38 14.61
CA ASN A 26 -21.79 22.35 14.88
C ASN A 26 -21.34 21.59 13.62
N ILE A 27 -22.25 21.44 12.62
CA ILE A 27 -21.87 20.94 11.30
C ILE A 27 -20.96 21.95 10.60
N GLY A 28 -21.27 23.25 10.65
CA GLY A 28 -20.50 24.29 10.01
C GLY A 28 -19.04 24.32 10.48
N ASP A 29 -18.80 24.19 11.79
CA ASP A 29 -17.45 24.13 12.36
C ASP A 29 -16.70 22.87 11.91
N ALA A 30 -17.31 21.69 11.96
CA ALA A 30 -16.67 20.47 11.54
C ALA A 30 -16.35 20.48 10.03
N ILE A 31 -17.26 20.95 9.19
CA ILE A 31 -17.03 21.10 7.74
C ILE A 31 -15.89 22.08 7.47
N ARG A 32 -15.79 23.16 8.26
CA ARG A 32 -14.68 24.12 8.15
C ARG A 32 -13.33 23.47 8.48
N GLU A 33 -13.26 22.69 9.55
CA GLU A 33 -12.04 21.95 9.91
C GLU A 33 -11.68 20.90 8.85
N ILE A 34 -12.67 20.13 8.34
CA ILE A 34 -12.46 19.17 7.25
C ILE A 34 -11.98 19.88 5.98
N LYS A 35 -12.58 21.03 5.63
CA LYS A 35 -12.12 21.85 4.51
C LYS A 35 -10.66 22.23 4.63
N MET A 36 -10.26 22.71 5.80
CA MET A 36 -8.86 23.09 6.04
C MET A 36 -7.93 21.87 5.97
N ALA A 37 -8.33 20.74 6.53
CA ALA A 37 -7.56 19.49 6.47
C ALA A 37 -7.31 19.03 5.03
N LEU A 38 -8.31 19.08 4.17
CA LEU A 38 -8.20 18.72 2.76
C LEU A 38 -7.29 19.69 1.98
N LEU A 39 -7.42 21.00 2.20
CA LEU A 39 -6.57 22.00 1.56
C LEU A 39 -5.10 21.87 2.00
N GLU A 40 -4.83 21.68 3.27
CA GLU A 40 -3.48 21.45 3.81
C GLU A 40 -2.86 20.13 3.31
N ALA A 41 -3.71 19.16 2.94
CA ALA A 41 -3.31 17.91 2.29
C ALA A 41 -3.10 18.04 0.77
N ASP A 42 -3.08 19.23 0.22
CA ASP A 42 -2.93 19.52 -1.21
C ASP A 42 -4.06 18.94 -2.09
N VAL A 43 -5.28 18.81 -1.56
CA VAL A 43 -6.47 18.50 -2.37
C VAL A 43 -6.86 19.73 -3.19
N ASN A 44 -7.22 19.54 -4.46
CA ASN A 44 -7.63 20.63 -5.32
C ASN A 44 -8.81 21.41 -4.75
N TYR A 45 -8.77 22.74 -4.85
CA TYR A 45 -9.77 23.61 -4.26
C TYR A 45 -11.21 23.35 -4.77
N GLU A 46 -11.38 23.07 -6.05
CA GLU A 46 -12.70 22.76 -6.64
C GLU A 46 -13.28 21.49 -6.01
N VAL A 47 -12.45 20.45 -5.87
CA VAL A 47 -12.82 19.18 -5.21
C VAL A 47 -13.21 19.41 -3.75
N VAL A 48 -12.43 20.19 -3.01
CA VAL A 48 -12.72 20.52 -1.61
C VAL A 48 -14.02 21.30 -1.47
N LYS A 49 -14.29 22.25 -2.37
CA LYS A 49 -15.50 23.05 -2.36
C LYS A 49 -16.73 22.18 -2.61
N GLU A 50 -16.69 21.32 -3.61
CA GLU A 50 -17.78 20.41 -3.96
C GLU A 50 -18.03 19.42 -2.83
N PHE A 51 -16.99 18.74 -2.35
CA PHE A 51 -17.09 17.83 -1.23
C PHE A 51 -17.75 18.44 0.00
N THR A 52 -17.28 19.61 0.41
CA THR A 52 -17.81 20.28 1.60
C THR A 52 -19.25 20.77 1.42
N SER A 53 -19.62 21.16 0.19
CA SER A 53 -21.00 21.52 -0.15
C SER A 53 -21.92 20.31 -0.09
N ASN A 54 -21.53 19.19 -0.67
CA ASN A 54 -22.29 17.94 -0.68
C ASN A 54 -22.49 17.39 0.74
N VAL A 55 -21.41 17.38 1.54
CA VAL A 55 -21.48 16.95 2.96
C VAL A 55 -22.45 17.85 3.73
N LYS A 56 -22.39 19.19 3.55
CA LYS A 56 -23.28 20.13 4.21
C LYS A 56 -24.74 19.91 3.84
N GLU A 57 -25.03 19.82 2.54
CA GLU A 57 -26.39 19.63 2.04
C GLU A 57 -27.01 18.32 2.55
N LYS A 58 -26.27 17.22 2.42
CA LYS A 58 -26.71 15.90 2.90
C LYS A 58 -26.90 15.88 4.42
N ALA A 59 -26.01 16.55 5.18
CA ALA A 59 -26.10 16.59 6.63
C ALA A 59 -27.32 17.40 7.14
N LEU A 60 -27.64 18.51 6.48
CA LEU A 60 -28.82 19.32 6.82
C LEU A 60 -30.15 18.67 6.40
N GLY A 61 -30.13 17.82 5.37
CA GLY A 61 -31.29 17.05 4.91
C GLY A 61 -31.61 15.79 5.72
N LEU A 62 -30.77 15.44 6.69
CA LEU A 62 -30.97 14.24 7.50
C LEU A 62 -32.03 14.44 8.59
N ASP A 63 -33.19 13.82 8.41
CA ASP A 63 -34.08 13.48 9.53
C ASP A 63 -33.39 12.40 10.37
N VAL A 64 -32.71 12.81 11.44
CA VAL A 64 -32.02 11.89 12.34
C VAL A 64 -33.07 11.00 13.01
N ASN A 65 -33.25 9.80 12.48
CA ASN A 65 -34.08 8.78 13.11
C ASN A 65 -33.58 8.58 14.57
N LYS A 66 -34.51 8.55 15.52
CA LYS A 66 -34.24 8.49 16.96
C LYS A 66 -33.37 7.31 17.42
N SER A 67 -33.00 6.42 16.51
CA SER A 67 -32.22 5.18 16.78
C SER A 67 -30.72 5.27 16.48
N LEU A 68 -30.26 6.27 15.74
CA LEU A 68 -28.83 6.42 15.38
C LEU A 68 -28.25 7.65 16.08
N LYS A 69 -27.01 7.53 16.56
CA LYS A 69 -26.30 8.68 17.12
C LYS A 69 -25.92 9.66 16.00
N PRO A 70 -26.11 10.96 16.20
CA PRO A 70 -25.82 11.97 15.18
C PRO A 70 -24.39 11.94 14.66
N ASP A 71 -23.41 11.64 15.51
CA ASP A 71 -22.00 11.51 15.15
C ASP A 71 -21.75 10.32 14.21
N GLU A 72 -22.39 9.17 14.44
CA GLU A 72 -22.27 7.98 13.59
C GLU A 72 -22.83 8.26 12.17
N VAL A 73 -23.94 8.99 12.10
CA VAL A 73 -24.56 9.38 10.81
C VAL A 73 -23.66 10.33 10.04
N PHE A 74 -23.08 11.32 10.72
CA PHE A 74 -22.16 12.28 10.08
C PHE A 74 -20.88 11.61 9.57
N ILE A 75 -20.28 10.71 10.38
CA ILE A 75 -19.11 9.91 9.97
C ILE A 75 -19.42 9.11 8.71
N LYS A 76 -20.57 8.41 8.70
CA LYS A 76 -21.00 7.63 7.53
C LYS A 76 -21.12 8.50 6.29
N LEU A 77 -21.73 9.68 6.42
CA LEU A 77 -21.92 10.62 5.32
C LEU A 77 -20.58 11.10 4.76
N VAL A 78 -19.63 11.46 5.64
CA VAL A 78 -18.26 11.84 5.22
C VAL A 78 -17.56 10.68 4.53
N LYS A 79 -17.69 9.44 5.06
CA LYS A 79 -17.15 8.23 4.44
C LYS A 79 -17.71 8.02 3.03
N ASP A 80 -19.03 8.07 2.87
CA ASP A 80 -19.70 7.84 1.59
C ASP A 80 -19.29 8.88 0.54
N GLU A 81 -19.11 10.13 0.95
CA GLU A 81 -18.65 11.21 0.06
C GLU A 81 -17.16 11.03 -0.31
N LEU A 82 -16.29 10.61 0.62
CA LEU A 82 -14.90 10.26 0.31
C LEU A 82 -14.81 9.11 -0.68
N ILE A 83 -15.63 8.07 -0.52
CA ILE A 83 -15.68 6.94 -1.46
C ILE A 83 -16.08 7.42 -2.85
N SER A 84 -17.09 8.30 -2.94
CA SER A 84 -17.53 8.90 -4.22
C SER A 84 -16.40 9.65 -4.91
N LEU A 85 -15.65 10.47 -4.18
CA LEU A 85 -14.50 11.20 -4.73
C LEU A 85 -13.38 10.26 -5.23
N LEU A 86 -13.13 9.18 -4.52
CA LEU A 86 -12.10 8.20 -4.85
C LEU A 86 -12.49 7.27 -6.00
N GLY A 87 -13.77 7.25 -6.42
CA GLY A 87 -14.25 6.56 -7.61
C GLY A 87 -15.14 5.35 -7.37
N SER A 88 -15.71 5.20 -6.16
CA SER A 88 -16.67 4.19 -5.73
C SER A 88 -16.15 2.75 -5.79
N ASP A 89 -15.67 2.27 -6.94
CA ASP A 89 -15.31 0.87 -7.17
C ASP A 89 -13.82 0.68 -7.52
N TYR A 90 -13.31 -0.49 -7.17
CA TYR A 90 -11.99 -0.94 -7.62
C TYR A 90 -12.02 -1.33 -9.09
N VAL A 91 -11.05 -0.83 -9.86
CA VAL A 91 -10.88 -1.16 -11.28
C VAL A 91 -9.62 -2.02 -11.45
N PRO A 92 -9.75 -3.33 -11.70
CA PRO A 92 -8.60 -4.23 -11.84
C PRO A 92 -7.84 -4.00 -13.16
N LEU A 93 -6.64 -4.62 -13.26
CA LEU A 93 -5.96 -4.78 -14.54
C LEU A 93 -6.71 -5.81 -15.41
N VAL A 94 -6.63 -5.62 -16.72
CA VAL A 94 -7.07 -6.64 -17.68
C VAL A 94 -6.12 -7.84 -17.60
N THR A 95 -6.67 -8.99 -17.21
CA THR A 95 -5.92 -10.24 -17.04
C THR A 95 -6.67 -11.48 -17.60
N ASP A 96 -7.88 -11.28 -18.07
CA ASP A 96 -8.78 -12.33 -18.56
C ASP A 96 -8.60 -12.69 -20.05
N LYS A 97 -7.88 -11.86 -20.81
CA LYS A 97 -7.60 -12.11 -22.22
C LYS A 97 -6.49 -13.17 -22.38
N LYS A 98 -6.53 -13.93 -23.46
CA LYS A 98 -5.46 -14.88 -23.81
C LYS A 98 -4.10 -14.23 -24.02
N PHE A 99 -4.09 -13.04 -24.58
CA PHE A 99 -2.94 -12.19 -24.76
C PHE A 99 -3.31 -10.78 -24.28
N THR A 100 -2.46 -10.18 -23.49
CA THR A 100 -2.67 -8.84 -22.96
C THR A 100 -1.41 -7.99 -23.20
N CYS A 101 -1.61 -6.80 -23.73
CA CYS A 101 -0.55 -5.81 -23.88
C CYS A 101 -0.91 -4.56 -23.07
N ILE A 102 -0.02 -4.11 -22.21
CA ILE A 102 -0.19 -2.86 -21.47
C ILE A 102 0.98 -1.92 -21.74
N MET A 103 0.68 -0.63 -21.80
CA MET A 103 1.66 0.44 -22.02
C MET A 103 1.69 1.34 -20.79
N LEU A 104 2.86 1.51 -20.18
CA LEU A 104 3.06 2.44 -19.08
C LEU A 104 3.60 3.76 -19.61
N VAL A 105 2.90 4.84 -19.29
CA VAL A 105 3.26 6.21 -19.66
C VAL A 105 3.41 7.09 -18.42
N GLY A 106 4.08 8.23 -18.54
CA GLY A 106 4.26 9.18 -17.42
C GLY A 106 5.59 9.93 -17.51
N LEU A 107 5.77 10.91 -16.62
CA LEU A 107 6.97 11.74 -16.60
C LEU A 107 8.21 10.98 -16.15
N GLN A 108 9.37 11.58 -16.40
CA GLN A 108 10.64 11.06 -15.89
C GLN A 108 10.65 11.00 -14.36
N GLY A 109 11.15 9.90 -13.80
CA GLY A 109 11.22 9.73 -12.34
C GLY A 109 9.89 9.36 -11.66
N SER A 110 8.78 9.21 -12.41
CA SER A 110 7.50 8.77 -11.86
C SER A 110 7.47 7.31 -11.39
N GLY A 111 8.50 6.51 -11.70
CA GLY A 111 8.60 5.11 -11.28
C GLY A 111 8.06 4.09 -12.28
N LYS A 112 7.96 4.42 -13.58
CA LYS A 112 7.48 3.51 -14.63
C LYS A 112 8.23 2.18 -14.66
N THR A 113 9.55 2.22 -14.80
CA THR A 113 10.41 1.03 -14.88
C THR A 113 10.23 0.09 -13.69
N THR A 114 10.20 0.63 -12.47
CA THR A 114 9.93 -0.17 -11.26
C THR A 114 8.50 -0.72 -11.26
N THR A 115 7.54 0.07 -11.73
CA THR A 115 6.12 -0.33 -11.82
C THR A 115 5.92 -1.44 -12.85
N CYS A 116 6.66 -1.44 -13.98
CA CYS A 116 6.68 -2.56 -14.93
C CYS A 116 7.03 -3.88 -14.23
N GLY A 117 8.09 -3.89 -13.43
CA GLY A 117 8.48 -5.07 -12.65
C GLY A 117 7.44 -5.48 -11.61
N LYS A 118 6.85 -4.52 -10.91
CA LYS A 118 5.80 -4.79 -9.91
C LYS A 118 4.57 -5.43 -10.54
N ILE A 119 4.11 -4.90 -11.69
CA ILE A 119 2.96 -5.48 -12.43
C ILE A 119 3.32 -6.87 -12.94
N ALA A 120 4.49 -7.05 -13.54
CA ALA A 120 4.93 -8.35 -14.04
C ALA A 120 4.97 -9.40 -12.92
N ASN A 121 5.49 -9.06 -11.75
CA ASN A 121 5.51 -9.92 -10.57
C ASN A 121 4.07 -10.24 -10.07
N LEU A 122 3.20 -9.24 -10.07
CA LEU A 122 1.81 -9.38 -9.66
C LEU A 122 1.04 -10.36 -10.57
N VAL A 123 1.07 -10.14 -11.89
CA VAL A 123 0.30 -10.95 -12.85
C VAL A 123 0.85 -12.38 -12.95
N ARG A 124 2.16 -12.57 -12.79
CA ARG A 124 2.76 -13.89 -12.72
C ARG A 124 2.30 -14.66 -11.47
N LYS A 125 2.35 -14.02 -10.29
CA LYS A 125 2.04 -14.69 -9.03
C LYS A 125 0.54 -14.91 -8.83
N LYS A 126 -0.29 -13.92 -9.16
CA LYS A 126 -1.73 -13.99 -8.88
C LYS A 126 -2.56 -14.54 -10.03
N ASN A 127 -2.12 -14.31 -11.27
CA ASN A 127 -2.89 -14.64 -12.45
C ASN A 127 -2.23 -15.75 -13.31
N SER A 128 -1.10 -16.31 -12.84
CA SER A 128 -0.33 -17.35 -13.54
C SER A 128 0.00 -17.00 -15.00
N ARG A 129 0.25 -15.69 -15.26
CA ARG A 129 0.62 -15.17 -16.58
C ARG A 129 2.12 -15.32 -16.81
N ASN A 130 2.51 -15.34 -18.08
CA ASN A 130 3.90 -15.38 -18.52
C ASN A 130 4.33 -13.99 -19.08
N PRO A 131 4.77 -13.05 -18.22
CA PRO A 131 5.04 -11.68 -18.64
C PRO A 131 6.32 -11.53 -19.45
N LEU A 132 6.33 -10.53 -20.35
CA LEU A 132 7.48 -9.99 -21.05
C LEU A 132 7.58 -8.48 -20.78
N LEU A 133 8.75 -8.02 -20.35
CA LEU A 133 9.05 -6.59 -20.23
C LEU A 133 9.66 -6.09 -21.52
N VAL A 134 9.28 -4.89 -21.98
CA VAL A 134 9.78 -4.29 -23.23
C VAL A 134 10.43 -2.93 -22.91
N ALA A 135 11.72 -2.81 -23.20
CA ALA A 135 12.51 -1.61 -22.90
C ALA A 135 12.41 -0.59 -24.04
N CYS A 136 11.52 0.40 -23.92
CA CYS A 136 11.35 1.48 -24.90
C CYS A 136 11.88 2.85 -24.41
N ASP A 137 12.45 2.97 -23.20
CA ASP A 137 13.18 4.17 -22.77
C ASP A 137 14.62 4.13 -23.29
N VAL A 138 14.78 4.35 -24.60
CA VAL A 138 16.07 4.24 -25.29
C VAL A 138 16.94 5.49 -25.13
N TYR A 139 16.37 6.59 -24.69
CA TYR A 139 17.07 7.86 -24.54
C TYR A 139 17.94 7.90 -23.29
N ARG A 140 17.64 7.07 -22.31
CA ARG A 140 18.42 6.93 -21.07
C ARG A 140 19.05 5.54 -21.00
N PRO A 141 20.37 5.39 -21.30
CA PRO A 141 21.01 4.07 -21.28
C PRO A 141 20.81 3.31 -19.97
N ALA A 142 20.87 4.02 -18.84
CA ALA A 142 20.63 3.43 -17.53
C ALA A 142 19.18 2.90 -17.32
N ALA A 143 18.19 3.36 -18.11
CA ALA A 143 16.82 2.87 -17.98
C ALA A 143 16.67 1.45 -18.55
N ILE A 144 17.32 1.16 -19.67
CA ILE A 144 17.35 -0.19 -20.25
C ILE A 144 18.02 -1.15 -19.27
N ASP A 145 19.19 -0.78 -18.75
CA ASP A 145 19.92 -1.60 -17.78
C ASP A 145 19.09 -1.81 -16.52
N GLN A 146 18.42 -0.78 -16.03
CA GLN A 146 17.52 -0.86 -14.88
C GLN A 146 16.37 -1.85 -15.11
N LEU A 147 15.72 -1.81 -16.27
CA LEU A 147 14.65 -2.76 -16.60
C LEU A 147 15.19 -4.19 -16.70
N CYS A 148 16.39 -4.37 -17.27
CA CYS A 148 17.08 -5.67 -17.35
C CYS A 148 17.40 -6.21 -15.94
N GLU A 149 17.88 -5.37 -15.03
CA GLU A 149 18.12 -5.78 -13.63
C GLU A 149 16.83 -6.17 -12.91
N VAL A 150 15.75 -5.40 -13.11
CA VAL A 150 14.42 -5.73 -12.58
C VAL A 150 13.95 -7.08 -13.13
N GLY A 151 14.02 -7.30 -14.44
CA GLY A 151 13.66 -8.56 -15.08
C GLY A 151 14.48 -9.73 -14.53
N LYS A 152 15.80 -9.56 -14.43
CA LYS A 152 16.71 -10.58 -13.87
C LYS A 152 16.37 -10.92 -12.42
N SER A 153 16.09 -9.92 -11.60
CA SER A 153 15.76 -10.12 -10.18
C SER A 153 14.45 -10.90 -9.98
N LEU A 154 13.55 -10.83 -10.95
CA LEU A 154 12.26 -11.51 -10.95
C LEU A 154 12.27 -12.79 -11.79
N ASP A 155 13.35 -13.11 -12.51
CA ASP A 155 13.39 -14.17 -13.52
C ASP A 155 12.27 -14.00 -14.58
N ILE A 156 12.16 -12.77 -15.11
CA ILE A 156 11.22 -12.37 -16.17
C ILE A 156 12.00 -11.89 -17.36
N PRO A 157 11.70 -12.37 -18.60
CA PRO A 157 12.40 -11.95 -19.81
C PRO A 157 12.18 -10.47 -20.09
N VAL A 158 13.23 -9.82 -20.58
CA VAL A 158 13.21 -8.43 -21.04
C VAL A 158 13.61 -8.39 -22.51
N PHE A 159 12.75 -7.80 -23.33
CA PHE A 159 13.06 -7.54 -24.74
C PHE A 159 13.67 -6.15 -24.89
N THR A 160 14.84 -6.08 -25.49
CA THR A 160 15.54 -4.84 -25.79
C THR A 160 16.34 -4.96 -27.07
N LYS A 161 16.48 -3.85 -27.79
CA LYS A 161 17.36 -3.69 -28.95
C LYS A 161 18.34 -2.50 -28.78
N GLY A 162 18.65 -2.17 -27.54
CA GLY A 162 19.51 -1.04 -27.23
C GLY A 162 18.87 0.29 -27.63
N LYS A 163 19.54 1.08 -28.44
CA LYS A 163 19.10 2.42 -28.87
C LYS A 163 18.32 2.44 -30.19
N GLU A 164 17.70 1.33 -30.58
CA GLU A 164 16.82 1.26 -31.74
C GLU A 164 15.55 2.11 -31.52
N ASP A 165 14.84 2.45 -32.58
CA ASP A 165 13.59 3.20 -32.52
C ASP A 165 12.54 2.43 -31.67
N PRO A 166 11.91 3.07 -30.67
CA PRO A 166 10.91 2.42 -29.83
C PRO A 166 9.78 1.75 -30.60
N ARG A 167 9.39 2.31 -31.75
CA ARG A 167 8.35 1.74 -32.65
C ARG A 167 8.74 0.39 -33.22
N VAL A 168 10.02 0.26 -33.60
CA VAL A 168 10.61 -1.00 -34.11
C VAL A 168 10.70 -2.01 -32.96
N ILE A 169 11.17 -1.56 -31.79
CA ILE A 169 11.29 -2.41 -30.59
C ILE A 169 9.95 -3.01 -30.23
N VAL A 170 8.88 -2.21 -30.16
CA VAL A 170 7.53 -2.68 -29.79
C VAL A 170 7.01 -3.71 -30.79
N LYS A 171 7.12 -3.42 -32.09
CA LYS A 171 6.67 -4.35 -33.13
C LYS A 171 7.33 -5.72 -33.02
N GLU A 172 8.65 -5.74 -32.89
CA GLU A 172 9.40 -7.00 -32.77
C GLU A 172 9.19 -7.69 -31.41
N ALA A 173 9.00 -6.91 -30.34
CA ALA A 173 8.67 -7.47 -29.03
C ALA A 173 7.35 -8.24 -29.03
N LEU A 174 6.33 -7.73 -29.74
CA LEU A 174 5.03 -8.43 -29.89
C LEU A 174 5.16 -9.74 -30.69
N GLU A 175 6.02 -9.77 -31.71
CA GLU A 175 6.34 -10.99 -32.47
C GLU A 175 7.12 -11.98 -31.60
N TYR A 176 8.10 -11.48 -30.84
CA TYR A 176 8.86 -12.27 -29.89
C TYR A 176 7.98 -12.89 -28.83
N ALA A 177 7.04 -12.11 -28.25
CA ALA A 177 6.11 -12.60 -27.25
C ALA A 177 5.29 -13.79 -27.74
N LYS A 178 4.74 -13.71 -28.96
CA LYS A 178 3.98 -14.79 -29.58
C LYS A 178 4.82 -16.06 -29.78
N THR A 179 6.08 -15.90 -30.20
CA THR A 179 6.98 -17.02 -30.46
C THR A 179 7.45 -17.71 -29.19
N ASN A 180 7.59 -16.95 -28.09
CA ASN A 180 8.12 -17.46 -26.81
C ASN A 180 7.03 -17.74 -25.77
N ASN A 181 5.75 -17.79 -26.19
CA ASN A 181 4.61 -18.02 -25.31
C ASN A 181 4.48 -17.02 -24.15
N ASN A 182 4.95 -15.78 -24.34
CA ASN A 182 4.66 -14.71 -23.41
C ASN A 182 3.25 -14.17 -23.71
N ASP A 183 2.39 -14.22 -22.74
CA ASP A 183 0.96 -13.89 -22.87
C ASP A 183 0.59 -12.54 -22.24
N TYR A 184 1.56 -11.88 -21.60
CA TYR A 184 1.37 -10.59 -20.95
C TYR A 184 2.55 -9.64 -21.23
N VAL A 185 2.38 -8.69 -22.15
CA VAL A 185 3.44 -7.76 -22.57
C VAL A 185 3.29 -6.45 -21.82
N ILE A 186 4.38 -5.96 -21.23
CA ILE A 186 4.44 -4.69 -20.49
C ILE A 186 5.47 -3.79 -21.13
N ILE A 187 5.03 -2.68 -21.71
CA ILE A 187 5.87 -1.72 -22.42
C ILE A 187 6.27 -0.60 -21.46
N ASP A 188 7.58 -0.49 -21.18
CA ASP A 188 8.17 0.62 -20.41
C ASP A 188 8.57 1.73 -21.38
N THR A 189 7.77 2.79 -21.46
CA THR A 189 8.03 3.90 -22.39
C THR A 189 8.96 4.95 -21.80
N ALA A 190 9.55 5.75 -22.68
CA ALA A 190 10.32 6.91 -22.25
C ALA A 190 9.48 7.89 -21.40
N GLY A 191 10.15 8.60 -20.51
CA GLY A 191 9.57 9.72 -19.78
C GLY A 191 10.46 10.95 -19.95
N ARG A 192 9.84 12.10 -20.18
CA ARG A 192 10.52 13.40 -20.16
C ARG A 192 10.12 14.20 -18.93
N LEU A 193 10.81 15.32 -18.67
CA LEU A 193 10.51 16.18 -17.53
C LEU A 193 9.16 16.88 -17.65
N HIS A 194 8.71 17.10 -18.87
CA HIS A 194 7.44 17.74 -19.20
C HIS A 194 6.70 16.97 -20.30
N VAL A 195 5.41 17.18 -20.38
CA VAL A 195 4.58 16.71 -21.50
C VAL A 195 4.90 17.61 -22.71
N ASP A 196 5.65 17.11 -23.67
CA ASP A 196 5.99 17.81 -24.90
C ASP A 196 5.44 17.09 -26.14
N GLU A 197 5.40 17.79 -27.28
CA GLU A 197 4.81 17.25 -28.50
C GLU A 197 5.58 16.06 -29.08
N GLU A 198 6.90 16.03 -28.93
CA GLU A 198 7.73 14.96 -29.45
C GLU A 198 7.50 13.65 -28.69
N LEU A 199 7.46 13.73 -27.35
CA LEU A 199 7.10 12.58 -26.51
C LEU A 199 5.69 12.08 -26.85
N MET A 200 4.73 12.99 -26.93
CA MET A 200 3.35 12.60 -27.21
C MET A 200 3.17 11.94 -28.56
N LYS A 201 3.89 12.42 -29.58
CA LYS A 201 3.89 11.79 -30.90
C LYS A 201 4.45 10.38 -30.87
N GLU A 202 5.57 10.18 -30.18
CA GLU A 202 6.17 8.83 -30.01
C GLU A 202 5.19 7.87 -29.30
N LEU A 203 4.56 8.34 -28.22
CA LEU A 203 3.60 7.51 -27.47
C LEU A 203 2.34 7.18 -28.28
N ILE A 204 1.87 8.11 -29.13
CA ILE A 204 0.76 7.86 -30.04
C ILE A 204 1.17 6.82 -31.09
N ASP A 205 2.34 6.94 -31.68
CA ASP A 205 2.86 5.98 -32.67
C ASP A 205 3.01 4.57 -32.04
N ILE A 206 3.52 4.49 -30.80
CA ILE A 206 3.62 3.22 -30.04
C ILE A 206 2.22 2.66 -29.76
N ASN A 207 1.28 3.50 -29.37
CA ASN A 207 -0.10 3.08 -29.12
C ASN A 207 -0.75 2.48 -30.37
N GLU A 208 -0.57 3.10 -31.54
CA GLU A 208 -1.10 2.60 -32.81
C GLU A 208 -0.49 1.24 -33.20
N ILE A 209 0.82 1.05 -32.97
CA ILE A 209 1.53 -0.19 -33.28
C ILE A 209 1.16 -1.32 -32.30
N ALA A 210 1.16 -1.00 -31.01
CA ALA A 210 0.94 -1.99 -29.94
C ALA A 210 -0.54 -2.35 -29.78
N ASN A 211 -1.44 -1.41 -30.06
CA ASN A 211 -2.87 -1.50 -29.76
C ASN A 211 -3.11 -2.11 -28.37
N PRO A 212 -2.57 -1.47 -27.30
CA PRO A 212 -2.58 -2.05 -25.97
C PRO A 212 -3.99 -2.16 -25.41
N ASP A 213 -4.21 -3.19 -24.59
CA ASP A 213 -5.46 -3.36 -23.85
C ASP A 213 -5.63 -2.31 -22.77
N GLU A 214 -4.50 -1.79 -22.26
CA GLU A 214 -4.47 -0.73 -21.27
C GLU A 214 -3.31 0.24 -21.49
N ILE A 215 -3.61 1.52 -21.29
CA ILE A 215 -2.63 2.59 -21.18
C ILE A 215 -2.70 3.15 -19.78
N ILE A 216 -1.67 2.89 -18.99
CA ILE A 216 -1.64 3.22 -17.57
C ILE A 216 -0.67 4.38 -17.33
N LEU A 217 -1.18 5.46 -16.77
CA LEU A 217 -0.36 6.59 -16.36
C LEU A 217 0.24 6.36 -14.98
N VAL A 218 1.56 6.40 -14.91
CA VAL A 218 2.32 6.29 -13.66
C VAL A 218 2.65 7.68 -13.14
N ILE A 219 2.16 8.00 -11.94
CA ILE A 219 2.22 9.33 -11.34
C ILE A 219 2.95 9.25 -10.02
N ASP A 220 3.87 10.18 -9.79
CA ASP A 220 4.47 10.40 -8.49
C ASP A 220 3.49 11.16 -7.58
N ALA A 221 3.05 10.55 -6.48
CA ALA A 221 2.12 11.16 -5.56
C ALA A 221 2.67 12.42 -4.88
N MET A 222 4.00 12.57 -4.83
CA MET A 222 4.66 13.75 -4.26
C MET A 222 4.57 14.99 -5.15
N MET A 223 4.07 14.87 -6.38
CA MET A 223 3.89 16.02 -7.29
C MET A 223 2.79 16.99 -6.83
N GLY A 224 1.95 16.59 -5.88
CA GLY A 224 0.84 17.43 -5.42
C GLY A 224 -0.13 17.74 -6.56
N GLN A 225 -0.59 19.00 -6.63
CA GLN A 225 -1.59 19.40 -7.62
C GLN A 225 -1.11 19.41 -9.08
N ASP A 226 0.21 19.47 -9.32
CA ASP A 226 0.77 19.39 -10.67
C ASP A 226 0.44 18.07 -11.36
N ALA A 227 0.20 17.00 -10.59
CA ALA A 227 -0.27 15.73 -11.11
C ALA A 227 -1.52 15.86 -12.00
N ILE A 228 -2.44 16.75 -11.67
CA ILE A 228 -3.68 16.96 -12.43
C ILE A 228 -3.37 17.50 -13.84
N ASN A 229 -2.45 18.45 -13.96
CA ASN A 229 -2.04 19.01 -15.25
C ASN A 229 -1.36 17.95 -16.11
N VAL A 230 -0.54 17.10 -15.49
CA VAL A 230 0.13 15.97 -16.17
C VAL A 230 -0.92 14.98 -16.69
N ILE A 231 -1.88 14.59 -15.87
CA ILE A 231 -2.92 13.64 -16.27
C ILE A 231 -3.72 14.20 -17.46
N ARG A 232 -4.16 15.45 -17.36
CA ARG A 232 -4.89 16.11 -18.47
C ARG A 232 -4.08 16.11 -19.75
N GLY A 233 -2.79 16.49 -19.68
CA GLY A 233 -1.90 16.52 -20.84
C GLY A 233 -1.73 15.17 -21.53
N PHE A 234 -1.66 14.07 -20.75
CA PHE A 234 -1.64 12.72 -21.32
C PHE A 234 -3.01 12.28 -21.82
N ASN A 235 -4.09 12.54 -21.05
CA ASN A 235 -5.45 12.09 -21.39
C ASN A 235 -6.02 12.78 -22.63
N ASP A 236 -5.59 14.00 -22.91
CA ASP A 236 -6.00 14.74 -24.12
C ASP A 236 -5.44 14.11 -25.41
N LYS A 237 -4.39 13.30 -25.32
CA LYS A 237 -3.67 12.72 -26.46
C LYS A 237 -3.74 11.19 -26.51
N LEU A 238 -3.89 10.53 -25.38
CA LEU A 238 -3.91 9.07 -25.24
C LEU A 238 -5.16 8.62 -24.49
N PRO A 239 -5.82 7.52 -24.91
CA PRO A 239 -6.98 6.98 -24.18
C PRO A 239 -6.55 6.26 -22.91
N LEU A 240 -6.25 7.01 -21.85
CA LEU A 240 -5.82 6.43 -20.59
C LEU A 240 -6.91 5.54 -20.00
N THR A 241 -6.54 4.32 -19.60
CA THR A 241 -7.46 3.35 -18.97
C THR A 241 -7.37 3.32 -17.47
N GLY A 242 -6.33 3.93 -16.89
CA GLY A 242 -6.12 4.01 -15.46
C GLY A 242 -4.83 4.72 -15.08
N ALA A 243 -4.69 4.93 -13.78
CA ALA A 243 -3.50 5.52 -13.18
C ALA A 243 -2.94 4.62 -12.06
N ILE A 244 -1.63 4.71 -11.84
CA ILE A 244 -0.93 4.14 -10.69
C ILE A 244 -0.22 5.27 -9.96
N LEU A 245 -0.51 5.44 -8.68
CA LEU A 245 0.18 6.39 -7.82
C LEU A 245 1.38 5.71 -7.17
N THR A 246 2.57 6.26 -7.40
CA THR A 246 3.84 5.77 -6.83
C THR A 246 4.29 6.64 -5.66
N LYS A 247 5.27 6.15 -4.91
CA LYS A 247 5.90 6.86 -3.77
C LYS A 247 4.93 7.28 -2.67
N MET A 248 3.83 6.53 -2.53
CA MET A 248 2.81 6.78 -1.51
C MET A 248 3.33 6.52 -0.08
N ASP A 249 4.43 5.81 0.08
CA ASP A 249 5.16 5.63 1.34
C ASP A 249 5.81 6.93 1.83
N GLY A 250 6.27 7.79 0.91
CA GLY A 250 6.79 9.14 1.20
C GLY A 250 5.70 10.22 1.29
N ASP A 251 4.51 9.99 0.75
CA ASP A 251 3.40 10.93 0.78
C ASP A 251 2.52 10.72 2.02
N THR A 252 2.64 11.63 2.98
CA THR A 252 1.79 11.65 4.18
C THR A 252 0.47 12.39 3.97
N LYS A 253 0.37 13.22 2.93
CA LYS A 253 -0.78 14.09 2.63
C LYS A 253 -1.90 13.35 1.90
N GLY A 254 -1.60 12.68 0.78
CA GLY A 254 -2.53 11.86 0.00
C GLY A 254 -3.56 12.62 -0.84
N GLY A 255 -3.49 13.95 -0.90
CA GLY A 255 -4.49 14.78 -1.58
C GLY A 255 -4.59 14.56 -3.09
N VAL A 256 -3.50 14.10 -3.71
CA VAL A 256 -3.48 13.75 -5.14
C VAL A 256 -4.51 12.67 -5.45
N ALA A 257 -4.61 11.63 -4.63
CA ALA A 257 -5.56 10.53 -4.86
C ALA A 257 -7.02 11.00 -4.91
N LEU A 258 -7.40 11.94 -4.04
CA LEU A 258 -8.75 12.54 -4.02
C LEU A 258 -9.02 13.40 -5.25
N SER A 259 -7.99 14.10 -5.74
CA SER A 259 -8.13 15.04 -6.86
C SER A 259 -8.13 14.36 -8.22
N VAL A 260 -7.28 13.32 -8.40
CA VAL A 260 -7.06 12.64 -9.68
C VAL A 260 -8.38 12.09 -10.24
N ARG A 261 -9.04 11.23 -9.50
CA ARG A 261 -10.26 10.56 -9.98
C ARG A 261 -11.37 11.56 -10.29
N HIS A 262 -11.60 12.49 -9.38
CA HIS A 262 -12.70 13.46 -9.48
C HIS A 262 -12.53 14.42 -10.67
N LEU A 263 -11.31 14.96 -10.87
CA LEU A 263 -11.07 15.97 -11.91
C LEU A 263 -10.80 15.40 -13.30
N THR A 264 -10.39 14.14 -13.41
CA THR A 264 -9.96 13.55 -14.68
C THR A 264 -10.80 12.36 -15.13
N ASN A 265 -11.62 11.84 -14.24
CA ASN A 265 -12.39 10.61 -14.44
C ASN A 265 -11.55 9.34 -14.69
N ILE A 266 -10.21 9.43 -14.58
CA ILE A 266 -9.29 8.31 -14.73
C ILE A 266 -9.27 7.48 -13.43
N PRO A 267 -9.56 6.16 -13.46
CA PRO A 267 -9.54 5.33 -12.26
C PRO A 267 -8.10 5.11 -11.77
N ILE A 268 -7.92 5.22 -10.46
CA ILE A 268 -6.68 4.76 -9.82
C ILE A 268 -6.81 3.25 -9.63
N LYS A 269 -5.91 2.46 -10.26
CA LYS A 269 -5.93 1.00 -10.17
C LYS A 269 -5.08 0.47 -9.03
N PHE A 270 -3.90 1.07 -8.84
CA PHE A 270 -2.94 0.64 -7.82
C PHE A 270 -2.23 1.82 -7.17
N VAL A 271 -1.64 1.53 -6.02
CA VAL A 271 -0.69 2.40 -5.32
C VAL A 271 0.61 1.66 -5.05
N GLY A 272 1.73 2.33 -5.27
CA GLY A 272 3.05 1.88 -4.86
C GLY A 272 3.32 2.32 -3.43
N ASP A 273 3.42 1.37 -2.52
CA ASP A 273 3.56 1.57 -1.08
C ASP A 273 4.96 1.26 -0.54
N SER A 274 5.88 0.89 -1.42
CA SER A 274 7.31 0.69 -1.11
C SER A 274 8.14 0.62 -2.39
N GLU A 275 9.47 0.71 -2.27
CA GLU A 275 10.40 0.52 -3.40
C GLU A 275 10.53 -0.96 -3.83
N LYS A 276 10.12 -1.90 -2.99
CA LYS A 276 10.22 -3.33 -3.28
C LYS A 276 9.31 -3.75 -4.44
N LEU A 277 9.72 -4.78 -5.16
CA LEU A 277 8.99 -5.30 -6.33
C LEU A 277 7.67 -6.02 -6.00
N ASP A 278 7.36 -6.21 -4.75
CA ASP A 278 6.06 -6.66 -4.23
C ASP A 278 5.19 -5.52 -3.65
N GLY A 279 5.73 -4.29 -3.63
CA GLY A 279 5.07 -3.10 -3.10
C GLY A 279 4.11 -2.46 -4.09
N LEU A 280 3.11 -3.19 -4.57
CA LEU A 280 2.01 -2.70 -5.40
C LEU A 280 0.68 -3.22 -4.84
N SER A 281 -0.10 -2.31 -4.28
CA SER A 281 -1.38 -2.63 -3.65
C SER A 281 -2.55 -2.15 -4.50
N PRO A 282 -3.64 -2.95 -4.66
CA PRO A 282 -4.85 -2.50 -5.34
C PRO A 282 -5.44 -1.28 -4.63
N PHE A 283 -6.01 -0.36 -5.41
CA PHE A 283 -6.65 0.83 -4.89
C PHE A 283 -8.15 0.56 -4.65
N TYR A 284 -8.52 0.29 -3.41
CA TYR A 284 -9.91 0.13 -3.00
C TYR A 284 -10.43 1.44 -2.40
N PRO A 285 -11.33 2.19 -3.08
CA PRO A 285 -11.84 3.48 -2.60
C PRO A 285 -12.40 3.42 -1.17
N GLU A 286 -13.16 2.39 -0.84
CA GLU A 286 -13.73 2.22 0.50
C GLU A 286 -12.64 2.08 1.57
N ARG A 287 -11.64 1.21 1.36
CA ARG A 287 -10.52 1.03 2.31
C ARG A 287 -9.69 2.31 2.47
N MET A 288 -9.53 3.07 1.38
CA MET A 288 -8.83 4.36 1.45
C MET A 288 -9.61 5.38 2.27
N ALA A 289 -10.93 5.47 2.09
CA ALA A 289 -11.80 6.32 2.91
C ALA A 289 -11.76 5.92 4.40
N GLU A 290 -11.79 4.62 4.70
CA GLU A 290 -11.66 4.09 6.07
C GLU A 290 -10.32 4.46 6.72
N ARG A 291 -9.22 4.37 5.96
CA ARG A 291 -7.88 4.80 6.42
C ARG A 291 -7.81 6.30 6.69
N ILE A 292 -8.45 7.12 5.84
CA ILE A 292 -8.56 8.57 6.05
C ILE A 292 -9.33 8.86 7.37
N LEU A 293 -10.36 8.10 7.68
CA LEU A 293 -11.21 8.29 8.86
C LEU A 293 -10.72 7.58 10.13
N ASP A 294 -9.52 6.97 10.11
CA ASP A 294 -8.96 6.16 11.22
C ASP A 294 -9.87 4.99 11.64
N MET A 295 -10.67 4.47 10.70
CA MET A 295 -11.51 3.29 10.90
C MET A 295 -10.73 1.98 10.76
N GLY A 296 -9.46 2.06 10.33
CA GLY A 296 -8.59 0.92 10.09
C GLY A 296 -8.78 0.30 8.70
N ASP A 297 -7.93 -0.69 8.39
CA ASP A 297 -7.98 -1.45 7.13
C ASP A 297 -7.66 -2.92 7.44
N ILE A 298 -8.55 -3.56 8.19
CA ILE A 298 -8.38 -4.95 8.66
C ILE A 298 -8.33 -5.91 7.48
N LEU A 299 -9.06 -5.64 6.39
CA LEU A 299 -9.08 -6.51 5.21
C LEU A 299 -7.73 -6.55 4.51
N SER A 300 -7.06 -5.41 4.35
CA SER A 300 -5.71 -5.37 3.77
C SER A 300 -4.67 -6.10 4.65
N ILE A 301 -4.83 -6.05 5.98
CA ILE A 301 -3.98 -6.82 6.90
C ILE A 301 -4.23 -8.32 6.71
N ALA A 302 -5.50 -8.74 6.62
CA ALA A 302 -5.87 -10.13 6.42
C ALA A 302 -5.35 -10.67 5.08
N GLU A 303 -5.54 -9.95 3.97
CA GLU A 303 -5.03 -10.32 2.65
C GLU A 303 -3.49 -10.42 2.61
N LYS A 304 -2.78 -9.49 3.26
CA LYS A 304 -1.33 -9.58 3.40
C LYS A 304 -0.93 -10.80 4.23
N ALA A 305 -1.64 -11.09 5.31
CA ALA A 305 -1.38 -12.26 6.15
C ALA A 305 -1.60 -13.56 5.37
N GLU A 306 -2.69 -13.71 4.65
CA GLU A 306 -2.99 -14.87 3.80
C GLU A 306 -1.93 -15.09 2.71
N SER A 307 -1.37 -14.02 2.15
CA SER A 307 -0.34 -14.13 1.11
C SER A 307 1.03 -14.59 1.61
N VAL A 308 1.27 -14.55 2.91
CA VAL A 308 2.59 -14.77 3.54
C VAL A 308 2.60 -15.94 4.52
N ILE A 309 1.46 -16.20 5.17
CA ILE A 309 1.33 -17.21 6.23
C ILE A 309 0.78 -18.49 5.62
N ASP A 310 1.51 -19.59 5.78
CA ASP A 310 1.01 -20.93 5.44
C ASP A 310 -0.12 -21.29 6.40
N GLU A 311 -1.27 -21.72 5.85
CA GLU A 311 -2.44 -22.09 6.66
C GLU A 311 -2.15 -23.22 7.66
N ASP A 312 -1.32 -24.18 7.30
CA ASP A 312 -0.99 -25.30 8.17
C ASP A 312 -0.06 -24.86 9.31
N GLU A 313 0.89 -23.96 9.04
CA GLU A 313 1.72 -23.33 10.06
C GLU A 313 0.86 -22.48 11.02
N ALA A 314 -0.12 -21.72 10.50
CA ALA A 314 -1.04 -20.92 11.32
C ALA A 314 -1.92 -21.78 12.23
N LYS A 315 -2.44 -22.91 11.73
CA LYS A 315 -3.25 -23.87 12.49
C LYS A 315 -2.41 -24.55 13.59
N ASP A 316 -1.18 -24.94 13.28
CA ASP A 316 -0.26 -25.56 14.26
C ASP A 316 0.10 -24.58 15.37
N LEU A 317 0.39 -23.33 15.01
CA LEU A 317 0.67 -22.26 15.95
C LEU A 317 -0.51 -22.00 16.90
N THR A 318 -1.72 -21.89 16.34
CA THR A 318 -2.96 -21.71 17.13
C THR A 318 -3.16 -22.89 18.08
N ARG A 319 -2.87 -24.12 17.65
CA ARG A 319 -2.95 -25.31 18.49
C ARG A 319 -1.93 -25.28 19.63
N LYS A 320 -0.68 -24.87 19.35
CA LYS A 320 0.38 -24.73 20.35
C LYS A 320 0.06 -23.64 21.38
N MET A 321 -0.47 -22.52 20.92
CA MET A 321 -0.91 -21.42 21.80
C MET A 321 -2.01 -21.90 22.76
N LYS A 322 -3.05 -22.58 22.26
CA LYS A 322 -4.13 -23.15 23.11
C LYS A 322 -3.61 -24.18 24.11
N LYS A 323 -2.61 -24.97 23.76
CA LYS A 323 -1.99 -25.99 24.64
C LYS A 323 -0.95 -25.40 25.60
N GLY A 324 -0.59 -24.11 25.48
CA GLY A 324 0.47 -23.50 26.28
C GLY A 324 1.87 -23.99 25.97
N SER A 325 2.07 -24.67 24.83
CA SER A 325 3.36 -25.23 24.37
C SER A 325 4.11 -24.32 23.42
N TYR A 326 3.75 -23.03 23.36
CA TYR A 326 4.44 -22.01 22.57
C TYR A 326 5.86 -21.78 23.11
N ASP A 327 6.88 -21.90 22.27
CA ASP A 327 8.30 -21.80 22.62
C ASP A 327 9.05 -20.71 21.83
N LEU A 328 10.36 -20.54 22.06
CA LEU A 328 11.17 -19.54 21.37
C LEU A 328 11.46 -19.90 19.90
N GLU A 329 11.32 -21.15 19.47
CA GLU A 329 11.38 -21.54 18.06
C GLU A 329 10.14 -21.05 17.32
N ASP A 330 8.95 -21.22 17.93
CA ASP A 330 7.68 -20.67 17.40
C ASP A 330 7.72 -19.15 17.35
N PHE A 331 8.29 -18.52 18.38
CA PHE A 331 8.48 -17.07 18.43
C PHE A 331 9.40 -16.57 17.30
N LEU A 332 10.49 -17.27 17.01
CA LEU A 332 11.38 -16.95 15.90
C LEU A 332 10.68 -17.07 14.55
N THR A 333 9.87 -18.11 14.37
CA THR A 333 9.07 -18.31 13.17
C THR A 333 8.08 -17.17 12.97
N ASN A 334 7.39 -16.76 14.04
CA ASN A 334 6.47 -15.62 14.00
C ASN A 334 7.17 -14.30 13.65
N ILE A 335 8.34 -14.02 14.24
CA ILE A 335 9.10 -12.81 13.90
C ILE A 335 9.43 -12.81 12.39
N LYS A 336 9.85 -13.95 11.84
CA LYS A 336 10.14 -14.07 10.40
C LYS A 336 8.90 -13.86 9.54
N GLN A 337 7.73 -14.37 9.95
CA GLN A 337 6.47 -14.16 9.25
C GLN A 337 6.03 -12.70 9.30
N ILE A 338 6.07 -12.06 10.48
CA ILE A 338 5.76 -10.63 10.64
C ILE A 338 6.68 -9.78 9.75
N ARG A 339 7.97 -10.11 9.69
CA ARG A 339 8.92 -9.39 8.84
C ARG A 339 8.61 -9.52 7.34
N LYS A 340 8.03 -10.64 6.91
CA LYS A 340 7.55 -10.82 5.52
C LYS A 340 6.33 -9.98 5.20
N LEU A 341 5.49 -9.66 6.20
CA LEU A 341 4.32 -8.76 6.04
C LEU A 341 4.71 -7.29 5.77
N GLY A 342 5.98 -6.95 5.98
CA GLY A 342 6.51 -5.61 5.82
C GLY A 342 6.85 -4.92 7.15
N PRO A 343 7.12 -3.60 7.13
CA PRO A 343 7.41 -2.83 8.35
C PRO A 343 6.23 -2.91 9.34
N LEU A 344 6.53 -3.30 10.58
CA LEU A 344 5.51 -3.46 11.63
C LEU A 344 4.74 -2.17 11.89
N GLU A 345 5.40 -1.04 11.75
CA GLU A 345 4.77 0.29 11.82
C GLU A 345 3.60 0.45 10.84
N ASN A 346 3.76 -0.02 9.61
CA ASN A 346 2.71 0.06 8.58
C ASN A 346 1.51 -0.83 8.94
N ILE A 347 1.77 -1.99 9.56
CA ILE A 347 0.70 -2.89 10.02
C ILE A 347 -0.05 -2.26 11.20
N LEU A 348 0.67 -1.68 12.16
CA LEU A 348 0.07 -1.00 13.32
C LEU A 348 -0.80 0.19 12.90
N LYS A 349 -0.38 0.95 11.89
CA LYS A 349 -1.14 2.08 11.34
C LYS A 349 -2.42 1.66 10.61
N MET A 350 -2.56 0.40 10.22
CA MET A 350 -3.79 -0.14 9.61
C MET A 350 -4.82 -0.62 10.64
N LEU A 351 -4.47 -0.67 11.92
CA LEU A 351 -5.42 -1.06 12.97
C LEU A 351 -6.44 0.06 13.23
N PRO A 352 -7.72 -0.29 13.50
CA PRO A 352 -8.73 0.69 13.86
C PRO A 352 -8.33 1.46 15.12
N GLY A 353 -8.44 2.80 15.06
CA GLY A 353 -8.10 3.65 16.21
C GLY A 353 -6.60 3.71 16.55
N ALA A 354 -5.72 3.23 15.67
CA ALA A 354 -4.27 3.22 15.88
C ALA A 354 -3.73 4.60 16.27
N ARG A 355 -4.28 5.65 15.67
CA ARG A 355 -3.93 7.05 15.96
C ARG A 355 -4.31 7.46 17.37
N ASN A 356 -5.51 7.10 17.80
CA ASN A 356 -6.01 7.39 19.15
C ASN A 356 -5.21 6.69 20.25
N MET A 357 -4.63 5.52 19.93
CA MET A 357 -3.76 4.75 20.81
C MET A 357 -2.30 5.24 20.81
N GLY A 358 -1.97 6.25 20.00
CA GLY A 358 -0.59 6.75 19.85
C GLY A 358 0.34 5.79 19.11
N LEU A 359 -0.20 4.77 18.44
CA LEU A 359 0.59 3.76 17.73
C LEU A 359 1.30 4.32 16.49
N ASN A 360 0.83 5.46 15.96
CA ASN A 360 1.46 6.14 14.83
C ASN A 360 2.86 6.71 15.13
N ASN A 361 3.13 6.99 16.41
CA ASN A 361 4.40 7.57 16.85
C ASN A 361 5.40 6.51 17.34
N ILE A 362 5.04 5.23 17.23
CA ILE A 362 5.95 4.14 17.60
C ILE A 362 6.95 3.96 16.46
N ASN A 363 8.16 4.45 16.67
CA ASN A 363 9.30 4.18 15.78
C ASN A 363 9.94 2.86 16.22
N ILE A 364 9.69 1.79 15.48
CA ILE A 364 10.31 0.48 15.72
C ILE A 364 11.53 0.41 14.81
N ASP A 365 12.73 0.57 15.38
CA ASP A 365 13.96 0.41 14.59
C ASP A 365 13.98 -1.03 14.01
N PRO A 366 14.05 -1.20 12.68
CA PRO A 366 14.21 -2.51 12.06
C PRO A 366 15.37 -3.32 12.65
N LYS A 367 16.38 -2.65 13.22
CA LYS A 367 17.49 -3.25 13.93
C LYS A 367 17.06 -3.94 15.22
N ASP A 368 16.03 -3.45 15.90
CA ASP A 368 15.55 -4.08 17.15
C ASP A 368 15.02 -5.49 16.89
N MET A 369 14.26 -5.68 15.81
CA MET A 369 13.81 -6.99 15.37
C MET A 369 14.99 -7.92 15.01
N ALA A 370 16.00 -7.38 14.31
CA ALA A 370 17.21 -8.12 13.97
C ALA A 370 18.03 -8.50 15.23
N HIS A 371 18.07 -7.64 16.24
CA HIS A 371 18.72 -7.93 17.52
C HIS A 371 18.01 -9.06 18.27
N VAL A 372 16.69 -9.03 18.32
CA VAL A 372 15.87 -10.10 18.91
C VAL A 372 16.12 -11.43 18.18
N GLU A 373 16.09 -11.41 16.84
CA GLU A 373 16.40 -12.59 16.01
C GLU A 373 17.81 -13.13 16.30
N ALA A 374 18.82 -12.26 16.37
CA ALA A 374 20.20 -12.65 16.67
C ALA A 374 20.34 -13.32 18.04
N ILE A 375 19.64 -12.80 19.07
CA ILE A 375 19.63 -13.43 20.40
C ILE A 375 19.03 -14.84 20.35
N VAL A 376 17.87 -15.01 19.71
CA VAL A 376 17.22 -16.32 19.62
C VAL A 376 18.03 -17.29 18.77
N LEU A 377 18.62 -16.85 17.66
CA LEU A 377 19.49 -17.68 16.81
C LEU A 377 20.79 -18.12 17.54
N SER A 378 21.26 -17.34 18.51
CA SER A 378 22.42 -17.69 19.34
C SER A 378 22.11 -18.76 20.39
N MET A 379 20.86 -19.14 20.58
CA MET A 379 20.43 -20.27 21.41
C MET A 379 20.50 -21.56 20.63
N THR A 380 20.80 -22.67 21.31
CA THR A 380 20.68 -24.01 20.70
C THR A 380 19.21 -24.36 20.48
N PRO A 381 18.87 -25.29 19.54
CA PRO A 381 17.48 -25.74 19.35
C PRO A 381 16.83 -26.27 20.64
N TYR A 382 17.60 -26.90 21.51
CA TYR A 382 17.13 -27.36 22.81
C TYR A 382 16.77 -26.19 23.74
N GLU A 383 17.61 -25.16 23.79
CA GLU A 383 17.36 -23.94 24.61
C GLU A 383 16.17 -23.13 24.15
N ARG A 384 15.90 -23.11 22.85
CA ARG A 384 14.72 -22.43 22.29
C ARG A 384 13.44 -23.13 22.72
N ARG A 385 13.43 -24.48 22.77
CA ARG A 385 12.27 -25.27 23.18
C ARG A 385 12.11 -25.34 24.70
N HIS A 386 13.20 -25.12 25.44
CA HIS A 386 13.28 -25.24 26.90
C HIS A 386 13.88 -23.96 27.53
N PRO A 387 13.18 -22.80 27.45
CA PRO A 387 13.73 -21.54 27.98
C PRO A 387 14.08 -21.58 29.48
N GLU A 388 13.46 -22.48 30.23
CA GLU A 388 13.70 -22.69 31.68
C GLU A 388 15.15 -23.13 32.00
N VAL A 389 15.87 -23.69 31.03
CA VAL A 389 17.27 -24.09 31.23
C VAL A 389 18.26 -22.92 31.08
N LEU A 390 17.80 -21.72 30.71
CA LEU A 390 18.65 -20.55 30.46
C LEU A 390 19.10 -19.87 31.75
N LYS A 391 20.10 -20.50 32.43
CA LYS A 391 20.76 -19.93 33.60
C LYS A 391 21.91 -18.99 33.21
N ALA A 392 22.53 -18.33 34.18
CA ALA A 392 23.49 -17.23 33.99
C ALA A 392 24.61 -17.54 32.97
N SER A 393 25.24 -18.70 33.02
CA SER A 393 26.34 -19.09 32.11
C SER A 393 25.85 -19.19 30.64
N ARG A 394 24.66 -19.72 30.41
CA ARG A 394 24.05 -19.80 29.06
C ARG A 394 23.67 -18.41 28.52
N LYS A 395 23.11 -17.56 29.37
CA LYS A 395 22.79 -16.19 29.01
C LYS A 395 24.03 -15.38 28.59
N ILE A 396 25.13 -15.53 29.30
CA ILE A 396 26.43 -14.90 28.95
C ILE A 396 26.92 -15.42 27.58
N ARG A 397 26.85 -16.73 27.33
CA ARG A 397 27.21 -17.30 26.03
C ARG A 397 26.36 -16.79 24.89
N ILE A 398 25.03 -16.72 25.09
CA ILE A 398 24.06 -16.20 24.11
C ILE A 398 24.32 -14.72 23.85
N ALA A 399 24.55 -13.93 24.88
CA ALA A 399 24.89 -12.52 24.77
C ALA A 399 26.14 -12.30 23.90
N LYS A 400 27.21 -13.07 24.19
CA LYS A 400 28.44 -13.04 23.41
C LYS A 400 28.23 -13.48 21.96
N GLY A 401 27.45 -14.53 21.72
CA GLY A 401 27.17 -15.08 20.39
C GLY A 401 26.32 -14.13 19.51
N SER A 402 25.40 -13.40 20.13
CA SER A 402 24.53 -12.43 19.44
C SER A 402 25.14 -11.02 19.32
N GLY A 403 26.29 -10.76 19.95
CA GLY A 403 26.86 -9.41 20.03
C GLY A 403 26.01 -8.44 20.87
N ARG A 404 25.16 -8.96 21.80
CA ARG A 404 24.25 -8.16 22.62
C ARG A 404 24.59 -8.29 24.10
N SER A 405 24.01 -7.42 24.94
CA SER A 405 24.22 -7.45 26.37
C SER A 405 23.40 -8.57 27.05
N VAL A 406 23.85 -9.02 28.21
CA VAL A 406 23.10 -9.99 29.06
C VAL A 406 21.75 -9.39 29.50
N GLU A 407 21.70 -8.06 29.67
CA GLU A 407 20.49 -7.34 30.03
C GLU A 407 19.43 -7.43 28.91
N GLU A 408 19.85 -7.32 27.65
CA GLU A 408 18.93 -7.48 26.50
C GLU A 408 18.42 -8.91 26.39
N VAL A 409 19.26 -9.91 26.62
CA VAL A 409 18.83 -11.31 26.71
C VAL A 409 17.79 -11.50 27.82
N ASN A 410 18.01 -10.93 29.01
CA ASN A 410 17.06 -11.02 30.13
C ASN A 410 15.76 -10.30 29.82
N ARG A 411 15.80 -9.14 29.18
CA ARG A 411 14.65 -8.36 28.76
C ARG A 411 13.79 -9.15 27.77
N LEU A 412 14.43 -9.77 26.77
CA LEU A 412 13.73 -10.61 25.79
C LEU A 412 13.01 -11.79 26.47
N LEU A 413 13.71 -12.53 27.33
CA LEU A 413 13.12 -13.68 28.04
C LEU A 413 11.92 -13.25 28.90
N LYS A 414 12.03 -12.12 29.61
CA LYS A 414 10.93 -11.57 30.40
C LYS A 414 9.73 -11.18 29.54
N GLN A 415 9.98 -10.54 28.40
CA GLN A 415 8.92 -10.18 27.43
C GLN A 415 8.25 -11.43 26.85
N PHE A 416 9.03 -12.45 26.53
CA PHE A 416 8.51 -13.73 26.04
C PHE A 416 7.60 -14.42 27.09
N GLU A 417 7.98 -14.44 28.35
CA GLU A 417 7.16 -14.99 29.43
C GLU A 417 5.85 -14.21 29.61
N MET A 418 5.92 -12.88 29.63
CA MET A 418 4.73 -12.02 29.71
C MET A 418 3.77 -12.26 28.55
N MET A 419 4.31 -12.39 27.33
CA MET A 419 3.52 -12.69 26.14
C MET A 419 2.85 -14.07 26.24
N LYS A 420 3.58 -15.09 26.71
CA LYS A 420 3.04 -16.45 26.92
C LYS A 420 1.89 -16.47 27.96
N ASP A 421 2.05 -15.71 29.03
CA ASP A 421 1.00 -15.57 30.05
C ASP A 421 -0.24 -14.83 29.52
N MET A 422 -0.04 -13.79 28.71
CA MET A 422 -1.14 -13.07 28.06
C MET A 422 -1.91 -13.99 27.10
N MET A 423 -1.21 -14.75 26.26
CA MET A 423 -1.80 -15.72 25.33
C MET A 423 -2.62 -16.78 26.07
N LYS A 424 -2.11 -17.27 27.21
CA LYS A 424 -2.82 -18.25 28.05
C LYS A 424 -4.11 -17.67 28.64
N LYS A 425 -4.09 -16.40 29.08
CA LYS A 425 -5.28 -15.70 29.56
C LYS A 425 -6.32 -15.47 28.45
N MET A 426 -5.89 -15.12 27.24
CA MET A 426 -6.76 -14.97 26.07
C MET A 426 -7.43 -16.30 25.68
N SER A 427 -6.67 -17.42 25.70
CA SER A 427 -7.21 -18.73 25.35
C SER A 427 -8.19 -19.29 26.39
N SER A 428 -8.13 -18.83 27.64
CA SER A 428 -9.02 -19.25 28.73
C SER A 428 -10.35 -18.45 28.81
N GLY A 429 -10.61 -17.53 27.90
CA GLY A 429 -11.85 -16.75 27.86
C GLY A 429 -11.97 -15.65 28.93
N ASN A 430 -10.96 -15.47 29.78
CA ASN A 430 -10.96 -14.51 30.90
C ASN A 430 -10.37 -13.14 30.55
N PHE A 431 -10.17 -12.85 29.26
CA PHE A 431 -9.59 -11.57 28.85
C PHE A 431 -10.68 -10.56 28.58
N LYS A 432 -10.92 -9.64 29.53
CA LYS A 432 -11.64 -8.38 29.26
C LYS A 432 -10.64 -7.42 28.64
N MET A 433 -10.83 -7.05 27.37
CA MET A 433 -10.07 -5.95 26.80
C MET A 433 -10.33 -4.69 27.61
N PRO A 434 -9.30 -3.94 27.99
CA PRO A 434 -9.46 -2.62 28.59
C PRO A 434 -9.79 -1.62 27.49
N PHE A 435 -11.06 -1.58 27.05
CA PHE A 435 -11.62 -0.54 26.20
C PHE A 435 -12.82 0.08 26.90
#